data_ce5a6c2a8571119473f5df90c1a601d1
#
_entry.id   ce5a6c2a8571119473f5df90c1a601d1
#
_cell.length_a   1.000
_cell.length_b   1.000
_cell.length_c   1.000
_cell.angle_alpha   90.00
_cell.angle_beta   90.00
_cell.angle_gamma   90.00
#
_symmetry.space_group_name_H-M   'P 1'
#
loop_
_entity.id
_entity.type
_entity.pdbx_description
1 polymer ?
#
loop_
_entity_poly.entity_id
_entity_poly.type
_entity_poly.pdbx_seq_one_letter_code
_entity_poly.pdbx_strand_id
1 'polypeptide(L)'
;MRLFSISGIQDKAKQNLIKKNYKEIYAHEMAHKNAAGSLAGNIVIEKNSQGIPIGGHVSIKMPTLDKQNPEKTIKHADIIIKSATAPINPSKQDYKVANQAKLIKNEAEKYKLKNKLDYYA
;
A
#
# COMPACT_ATOMS: atom_id res chain seq x y z
N MET A 1 -25.48 36.01 20.72
CA MET A 1 -25.12 35.81 19.91
C MET A 1 -23.92 35.38 19.67
N ARG A 2 -23.12 35.24 20.29
CA ARG A 2 -22.02 34.82 20.00
C ARG A 2 -21.78 33.49 20.40
N LEU A 3 -22.60 32.75 21.03
CA LEU A 3 -22.46 31.37 21.36
C LEU A 3 -22.21 30.48 20.16
N PHE A 4 -22.90 30.81 19.06
CA PHE A 4 -22.67 29.95 17.95
C PHE A 4 -21.42 30.35 17.18
N SER A 5 -20.79 31.44 17.51
CA SER A 5 -19.49 31.76 16.97
C SER A 5 -18.43 30.78 17.43
N ILE A 6 -18.48 30.40 18.69
CA ILE A 6 -17.55 29.39 19.24
C ILE A 6 -17.79 28.05 18.58
N SER A 7 -19.05 27.66 18.45
CA SER A 7 -19.42 26.43 17.78
C SER A 7 -18.99 26.43 16.29
N GLY A 8 -19.17 27.56 15.61
CA GLY A 8 -18.75 27.72 14.22
C GLY A 8 -17.24 27.60 14.06
N ILE A 9 -16.45 28.12 15.01
CA ILE A 9 -15.00 28.02 14.98
C ILE A 9 -14.58 26.55 15.15
N GLN A 10 -15.19 25.84 16.08
CA GLN A 10 -14.91 24.42 16.31
C GLN A 10 -15.28 23.56 15.09
N ASP A 11 -16.42 23.83 14.48
CA ASP A 11 -16.87 23.14 13.29
C ASP A 11 -15.94 23.39 12.11
N LYS A 12 -15.50 24.61 11.94
CA LYS A 12 -14.57 24.96 10.87
C LYS A 12 -13.21 24.30 11.08
N ALA A 13 -12.71 24.29 12.33
CA ALA A 13 -11.46 23.63 12.65
C ALA A 13 -11.56 22.14 12.38
N LYS A 14 -12.68 21.51 12.73
CA LYS A 14 -12.94 20.11 12.45
C LYS A 14 -12.96 19.83 10.95
N GLN A 15 -13.65 20.67 10.18
CA GLN A 15 -13.72 20.52 8.73
C GLN A 15 -12.34 20.67 8.09
N ASN A 16 -11.54 21.62 8.57
CA ASN A 16 -10.17 21.81 8.08
C ASN A 16 -9.31 20.57 8.37
N LEU A 17 -9.47 19.99 9.55
CA LEU A 17 -8.76 18.78 9.94
C LEU A 17 -9.17 17.60 9.04
N ILE A 18 -10.46 17.46 8.78
CA ILE A 18 -10.97 16.41 7.90
C ILE A 18 -10.34 16.54 6.50
N LYS A 19 -10.33 17.74 5.94
CA LYS A 19 -9.76 17.99 4.62
C LYS A 19 -8.28 17.69 4.58
N LYS A 20 -7.54 18.16 5.59
CA LYS A 20 -6.10 17.95 5.68
C LYS A 20 -5.77 16.48 5.79
N ASN A 21 -6.40 15.77 6.71
CA ASN A 21 -6.16 14.36 6.93
C ASN A 21 -6.53 13.54 5.70
N TYR A 22 -7.67 13.82 5.10
CA TYR A 22 -8.11 13.14 3.89
C TYR A 22 -7.07 13.28 2.78
N LYS A 23 -6.61 14.50 2.54
CA LYS A 23 -5.65 14.79 1.48
C LYS A 23 -4.34 14.03 1.70
N GLU A 24 -3.82 14.05 2.94
CA GLU A 24 -2.57 13.37 3.26
C GLU A 24 -2.69 11.86 3.13
N ILE A 25 -3.76 11.29 3.67
CA ILE A 25 -3.99 9.84 3.62
C ILE A 25 -4.23 9.40 2.18
N TYR A 26 -5.05 10.13 1.45
CA TYR A 26 -5.35 9.81 0.06
C TYR A 26 -4.08 9.83 -0.80
N ALA A 27 -3.23 10.84 -0.62
CA ALA A 27 -1.96 10.94 -1.35
C ALA A 27 -1.04 9.77 -1.05
N HIS A 28 -0.98 9.34 0.22
CA HIS A 28 -0.19 8.19 0.64
C HIS A 28 -0.70 6.90 -0.04
N GLU A 29 -2.01 6.67 0.04
CA GLU A 29 -2.60 5.46 -0.56
C GLU A 29 -2.56 5.50 -2.10
N MET A 30 -2.68 6.69 -2.69
CA MET A 30 -2.57 6.83 -4.14
C MET A 30 -1.16 6.50 -4.65
N ALA A 31 -0.13 6.81 -3.86
CA ALA A 31 1.23 6.42 -4.22
C ALA A 31 1.36 4.90 -4.31
N HIS A 32 0.79 4.17 -3.35
CA HIS A 32 0.74 2.70 -3.41
C HIS A 32 -0.02 2.23 -4.66
N LYS A 33 -1.20 2.78 -4.87
CA LYS A 33 -2.08 2.37 -5.96
C LYS A 33 -1.45 2.60 -7.33
N ASN A 34 -0.86 3.76 -7.53
CA ASN A 34 -0.24 4.10 -8.82
C ASN A 34 0.94 3.16 -9.12
N ALA A 35 1.74 2.84 -8.12
CA ALA A 35 2.88 1.94 -8.31
C ALA A 35 2.44 0.49 -8.55
N ALA A 36 1.36 0.05 -7.94
CA ALA A 36 0.86 -1.31 -8.10
C ALA A 36 0.05 -1.51 -9.39
N GLY A 37 -0.51 -0.44 -9.93
CA GLY A 37 -1.32 -0.51 -11.16
C GLY A 37 -2.50 -1.46 -11.03
N SER A 38 -2.62 -2.40 -11.93
CA SER A 38 -3.75 -3.34 -11.95
C SER A 38 -3.79 -4.30 -10.77
N LEU A 39 -2.72 -4.40 -10.00
CA LEU A 39 -2.69 -5.24 -8.80
C LEU A 39 -3.34 -4.58 -7.59
N ALA A 40 -3.65 -3.29 -7.69
CA ALA A 40 -4.26 -2.53 -6.60
C ALA A 40 -5.77 -2.52 -6.72
N GLY A 41 -6.44 -2.65 -5.56
CA GLY A 41 -7.86 -2.42 -5.44
C GLY A 41 -8.17 -0.95 -5.20
N ASN A 42 -9.31 -0.68 -4.59
CA ASN A 42 -9.75 0.67 -4.30
C ASN A 42 -9.08 1.20 -3.03
N ILE A 43 -8.94 2.52 -2.97
CA ILE A 43 -8.48 3.21 -1.77
C ILE A 43 -9.63 3.25 -0.77
N VAL A 44 -9.36 2.84 0.46
CA VAL A 44 -10.31 2.93 1.56
C VAL A 44 -9.77 3.90 2.59
N ILE A 45 -10.58 4.89 2.97
CA ILE A 45 -10.23 5.86 4.01
C ILE A 45 -11.01 5.48 5.26
N GLU A 46 -10.29 5.28 6.35
CA GLU A 46 -10.86 4.94 7.64
C GLU A 46 -11.10 6.21 8.44
N LYS A 47 -12.26 6.31 9.07
CA LYS A 47 -12.68 7.48 9.83
C LYS A 47 -13.02 7.10 11.25
N ASN A 48 -12.81 8.03 12.19
CA ASN A 48 -13.24 7.83 13.58
C ASN A 48 -14.73 8.14 13.71
N SER A 49 -15.25 8.08 14.94
CA SER A 49 -16.66 8.33 15.22
C SER A 49 -17.12 9.74 14.88
N GLN A 50 -16.19 10.68 14.77
CA GLN A 50 -16.50 12.06 14.41
C GLN A 50 -16.37 12.33 12.91
N GLY A 51 -16.09 11.29 12.11
CA GLY A 51 -15.92 11.44 10.68
C GLY A 51 -14.55 11.96 10.27
N ILE A 52 -13.60 12.02 11.20
CA ILE A 52 -12.25 12.49 10.90
C ILE A 52 -11.42 11.33 10.35
N PRO A 53 -10.82 11.49 9.16
CA PRO A 53 -9.96 10.45 8.60
C PRO A 53 -8.75 10.19 9.51
N ILE A 54 -8.51 8.91 9.83
CA ILE A 54 -7.43 8.51 10.73
C ILE A 54 -6.46 7.53 10.09
N GLY A 55 -6.78 6.98 8.94
CA GLY A 55 -5.94 6.05 8.23
C GLY A 55 -6.54 5.66 6.91
N GLY A 56 -5.84 4.85 6.17
CA GLY A 56 -6.32 4.35 4.90
C GLY A 56 -5.55 3.12 4.48
N HIS A 57 -6.07 2.44 3.47
CA HIS A 57 -5.38 1.31 2.89
C HIS A 57 -5.80 1.08 1.44
N VAL A 58 -4.95 0.38 0.72
CA VAL A 58 -5.22 -0.13 -0.61
C VAL A 58 -4.92 -1.62 -0.57
N SER A 59 -5.87 -2.42 -0.98
CA SER A 59 -5.65 -3.86 -1.11
C SER A 59 -4.74 -4.11 -2.30
N ILE A 60 -3.66 -4.85 -2.09
CA ILE A 60 -2.72 -5.20 -3.14
C ILE A 60 -2.59 -6.71 -3.14
N LYS A 61 -2.72 -7.29 -4.35
CA LYS A 61 -2.65 -8.74 -4.50
C LYS A 61 -1.21 -9.21 -4.36
N MET A 62 -0.92 -9.98 -3.31
CA MET A 62 0.41 -10.53 -3.07
C MET A 62 0.78 -11.58 -4.11
N PRO A 63 2.07 -11.71 -4.44
CA PRO A 63 2.50 -12.72 -5.40
C PRO A 63 2.33 -14.13 -4.84
N THR A 64 2.04 -15.06 -5.73
CA THR A 64 1.97 -16.49 -5.42
C THR A 64 3.13 -17.16 -6.13
N LEU A 65 3.86 -18.01 -5.41
CA LEU A 65 5.00 -18.71 -5.97
C LEU A 65 4.57 -19.64 -7.11
N ASP A 66 5.08 -19.36 -8.31
CA ASP A 66 4.91 -20.21 -9.48
C ASP A 66 6.23 -20.93 -9.75
N LYS A 67 6.30 -22.18 -9.33
CA LYS A 67 7.54 -22.97 -9.43
C LYS A 67 7.95 -23.27 -10.85
N GLN A 68 6.99 -23.31 -11.78
CA GLN A 68 7.26 -23.58 -13.18
C GLN A 68 7.64 -22.33 -13.95
N ASN A 69 7.12 -21.18 -13.53
CA ASN A 69 7.44 -19.89 -14.12
C ASN A 69 7.81 -18.90 -13.02
N PRO A 70 8.96 -19.08 -12.37
CA PRO A 70 9.34 -18.22 -11.25
C PRO A 70 9.57 -16.76 -11.64
N GLU A 71 9.90 -16.49 -12.90
CA GLU A 71 10.05 -15.13 -13.41
C GLU A 71 8.76 -14.29 -13.22
N LYS A 72 7.60 -14.92 -13.40
CA LYS A 72 6.31 -14.28 -13.19
C LYS A 72 6.14 -13.85 -11.74
N THR A 73 6.53 -14.72 -10.81
CA THR A 73 6.51 -14.42 -9.38
C THR A 73 7.48 -13.28 -9.03
N ILE A 74 8.69 -13.31 -9.59
CA ILE A 74 9.71 -12.29 -9.37
C ILE A 74 9.21 -10.92 -9.83
N LYS A 75 8.65 -10.82 -11.03
CA LYS A 75 8.10 -9.58 -11.55
C LYS A 75 6.97 -9.04 -10.69
N HIS A 76 6.07 -9.92 -10.27
CA HIS A 76 4.97 -9.54 -9.39
C HIS A 76 5.50 -9.02 -8.05
N ALA A 77 6.45 -9.75 -7.45
CA ALA A 77 7.06 -9.35 -6.18
C ALA A 77 7.76 -7.99 -6.28
N ASP A 78 8.46 -7.73 -7.38
CA ASP A 78 9.13 -6.44 -7.60
C ASP A 78 8.12 -5.29 -7.66
N ILE A 79 6.97 -5.49 -8.28
CA ILE A 79 5.90 -4.49 -8.31
C ILE A 79 5.39 -4.21 -6.90
N ILE A 80 5.19 -5.25 -6.09
CA ILE A 80 4.70 -5.09 -4.72
C ILE A 80 5.72 -4.36 -3.85
N ILE A 81 7.00 -4.70 -3.96
CA ILE A 81 8.07 -4.02 -3.22
C ILE A 81 8.08 -2.53 -3.58
N LYS A 82 8.01 -2.22 -4.86
CA LYS A 82 8.00 -0.85 -5.34
C LYS A 82 6.76 -0.10 -4.85
N SER A 83 5.59 -0.75 -4.92
CA SER A 83 4.34 -0.16 -4.43
C SER A 83 4.39 0.11 -2.94
N ALA A 84 4.83 -0.86 -2.14
CA ALA A 84 4.86 -0.73 -0.69
C ALA A 84 5.77 0.42 -0.23
N THR A 85 6.85 0.69 -0.96
CA THR A 85 7.82 1.74 -0.63
C THR A 85 7.66 3.01 -1.45
N ALA A 86 6.58 3.14 -2.23
CA ALA A 86 6.34 4.30 -3.08
C ALA A 86 6.05 5.60 -2.32
N PRO A 87 5.30 5.61 -1.21
CA PRO A 87 5.07 6.84 -0.46
C PRO A 87 6.36 7.40 0.10
N ILE A 88 6.40 8.71 0.31
CA ILE A 88 7.57 9.40 0.87
C ILE A 88 7.94 8.82 2.23
N ASN A 89 6.94 8.55 3.07
CA ASN A 89 7.13 7.97 4.39
C ASN A 89 6.37 6.65 4.48
N PRO A 90 6.96 5.54 4.02
CA PRO A 90 6.30 4.24 4.15
C PRO A 90 6.09 3.89 5.62
N SER A 91 4.93 3.29 5.92
CA SER A 91 4.60 2.88 7.28
C SER A 91 5.32 1.58 7.65
N LYS A 92 5.24 1.22 8.94
CA LYS A 92 5.70 -0.09 9.41
C LYS A 92 5.06 -1.22 8.62
N GLN A 93 3.76 -1.12 8.41
CA GLN A 93 3.01 -2.13 7.65
C GLN A 93 3.48 -2.18 6.19
N ASP A 94 3.79 -1.03 5.60
CA ASP A 94 4.31 -0.96 4.24
C ASP A 94 5.64 -1.71 4.12
N TYR A 95 6.55 -1.50 5.06
CA TYR A 95 7.83 -2.23 5.08
C TYR A 95 7.62 -3.73 5.31
N LYS A 96 6.65 -4.10 6.13
CA LYS A 96 6.32 -5.50 6.35
C LYS A 96 5.85 -6.17 5.05
N VAL A 97 4.98 -5.49 4.31
CA VAL A 97 4.52 -5.97 3.01
C VAL A 97 5.70 -6.12 2.04
N ALA A 98 6.57 -5.12 1.97
CA ALA A 98 7.75 -5.16 1.11
C ALA A 98 8.66 -6.35 1.48
N ASN A 99 8.86 -6.59 2.77
CA ASN A 99 9.70 -7.69 3.24
C ASN A 99 9.08 -9.05 2.91
N GLN A 100 7.77 -9.19 3.05
CA GLN A 100 7.07 -10.42 2.66
C GLN A 100 7.23 -10.69 1.17
N ALA A 101 7.11 -9.67 0.34
CA ALA A 101 7.31 -9.81 -1.10
C ALA A 101 8.76 -10.19 -1.44
N LYS A 102 9.74 -9.64 -0.71
CA LYS A 102 11.15 -10.00 -0.90
C LYS A 102 11.40 -11.47 -0.59
N LEU A 103 10.77 -12.01 0.46
CA LEU A 103 10.91 -13.43 0.79
C LEU A 103 10.35 -14.32 -0.32
N ILE A 104 9.21 -13.95 -0.87
CA ILE A 104 8.60 -14.69 -1.97
C ILE A 104 9.48 -14.60 -3.22
N LYS A 105 10.04 -13.42 -3.49
CA LYS A 105 10.98 -13.23 -4.59
C LYS A 105 12.21 -14.11 -4.46
N ASN A 106 12.80 -14.15 -3.26
CA ASN A 106 13.97 -14.98 -2.99
C ASN A 106 13.68 -16.44 -3.22
N GLU A 107 12.51 -16.90 -2.80
CA GLU A 107 12.07 -18.28 -3.03
C GLU A 107 11.93 -18.56 -4.53
N ALA A 108 11.33 -17.65 -5.27
CA ALA A 108 11.17 -17.78 -6.72
C ALA A 108 12.53 -17.81 -7.44
N GLU A 109 13.50 -17.04 -6.97
CA GLU A 109 14.85 -17.05 -7.55
C GLU A 109 15.54 -18.39 -7.35
N LYS A 110 15.31 -19.07 -6.23
CA LYS A 110 15.81 -20.42 -6.01
C LYS A 110 15.24 -21.39 -7.05
N TYR A 111 13.96 -21.32 -7.32
CA TYR A 111 13.32 -22.16 -8.34
C TYR A 111 13.79 -21.82 -9.75
N LYS A 112 14.05 -20.56 -10.02
CA LYS A 112 14.61 -20.14 -11.30
C LYS A 112 15.97 -20.79 -11.53
N LEU A 113 16.83 -20.76 -10.53
CA LEU A 113 18.14 -21.39 -10.60
C LEU A 113 18.03 -22.91 -10.72
N LYS A 114 17.17 -23.53 -9.92
CA LYS A 114 16.93 -24.97 -9.98
C LYS A 114 16.45 -25.40 -11.35
N ASN A 115 15.49 -24.73 -11.93
CA ASN A 115 14.95 -25.05 -13.25
C ASN A 115 16.04 -24.94 -14.33
N LYS A 116 16.91 -23.95 -14.21
CA LYS A 116 18.03 -23.76 -15.13
C LYS A 116 19.04 -24.91 -15.02
N LEU A 117 19.36 -25.34 -13.80
CA LEU A 117 20.29 -26.45 -13.56
C LEU A 117 19.70 -27.76 -14.06
N ASP A 118 18.41 -28.00 -13.80
CA ASP A 118 17.73 -29.21 -14.28
C ASP A 118 17.72 -29.29 -15.80
N TYR A 119 17.62 -28.14 -16.48
CA TYR A 119 17.65 -28.09 -17.92
C TYR A 119 19.00 -28.57 -18.47
N TYR A 120 20.08 -28.27 -17.81
CA TYR A 120 21.41 -28.64 -18.24
C TYR A 120 21.90 -29.96 -17.67
N ALA A 121 21.17 -30.58 -16.80
CA ALA A 121 21.50 -31.86 -16.25
C ALA A 121 21.11 -32.97 -17.22
#